data_53ea7c05a97789782d739589b74935f2
#
_entry.id   53ea7c05a97789782d739589b74935f2
#
_cell.length_a   1.000
_cell.length_b   1.000
_cell.length_c   1.000
_cell.angle_alpha   90.00
_cell.angle_beta   90.00
_cell.angle_gamma   90.00
#
_symmetry.space_group_name_H-M   'P 1'
#
loop_
_entity.id
_entity.type
_entity.pdbx_description
1 polymer ?
#
loop_
_entity_poly.entity_id
_entity_poly.type
_entity_poly.pdbx_seq_one_letter_code
_entity_poly.pdbx_strand_id
1 'polypeptide(L)'
;MDFQEMFFSFDGRLNRKPYILRFLLRNAIIWCLGYLIGSLFAPDVTMFQILAFALTFIAALSCLSLYVRRLHDLDHGSLMVLLAFIPLISFFFAVYLMFFRGTIGPNSYGPDPLADGRGIDAW
;
A
#
# COMPACT_ATOMS: atom_id res chain seq x y z
N MET A 1 2.20 -8.17 -14.68
CA MET A 1 2.01 -8.16 -13.21
C MET A 1 0.53 -8.36 -12.92
N ASP A 2 0.19 -9.37 -12.17
CA ASP A 2 -1.20 -9.66 -11.88
C ASP A 2 -1.71 -8.84 -10.67
N PHE A 3 -3.02 -8.91 -10.44
CA PHE A 3 -3.66 -8.15 -9.37
C PHE A 3 -3.14 -8.53 -7.99
N GLN A 4 -2.93 -9.83 -7.78
CA GLN A 4 -2.41 -10.33 -6.50
C GLN A 4 -1.01 -9.80 -6.22
N GLU A 5 -0.15 -9.82 -7.21
CA GLU A 5 1.21 -9.32 -7.07
C GLU A 5 1.23 -7.81 -6.82
N MET A 6 0.34 -7.05 -7.45
CA MET A 6 0.26 -5.61 -7.26
C MET A 6 -0.13 -5.21 -5.84
N PHE A 7 -1.08 -5.91 -5.22
CA PHE A 7 -1.73 -5.45 -3.99
C PHE A 7 -1.52 -6.34 -2.77
N PHE A 8 -1.00 -7.55 -2.94
CA PHE A 8 -0.90 -8.51 -1.84
C PHE A 8 0.46 -9.16 -1.68
N SER A 9 1.45 -8.79 -2.48
CA SER A 9 2.81 -9.28 -2.32
C SER A 9 3.55 -8.48 -1.26
N PHE A 10 4.35 -9.17 -0.44
CA PHE A 10 5.19 -8.54 0.58
C PHE A 10 6.68 -8.58 0.23
N ASP A 11 7.02 -9.08 -0.95
CA ASP A 11 8.41 -9.23 -1.39
C ASP A 11 8.84 -8.07 -2.28
N GLY A 12 10.13 -7.73 -2.19
CA GLY A 12 10.75 -6.77 -3.09
C GLY A 12 10.62 -5.33 -2.64
N ARG A 13 10.89 -4.43 -3.57
CA ARG A 13 10.94 -2.98 -3.34
C ARG A 13 9.91 -2.29 -4.22
N LEU A 14 9.40 -1.15 -3.77
CA LEU A 14 8.43 -0.36 -4.50
C LEU A 14 8.85 1.11 -4.47
N ASN A 15 9.25 1.66 -5.62
CA ASN A 15 9.62 3.08 -5.69
C ASN A 15 8.39 3.99 -5.63
N ARG A 16 8.62 5.31 -5.55
CA ARG A 16 7.56 6.28 -5.24
C ARG A 16 6.40 6.25 -6.24
N LYS A 17 6.69 6.28 -7.53
CA LYS A 17 5.63 6.38 -8.54
C LYS A 17 4.69 5.17 -8.52
N PRO A 18 5.16 3.93 -8.62
CA PRO A 18 4.27 2.78 -8.51
C PRO A 18 3.55 2.72 -7.16
N TYR A 19 4.22 3.11 -6.06
CA TYR A 19 3.59 3.13 -4.75
C TYR A 19 2.39 4.07 -4.73
N ILE A 20 2.57 5.31 -5.19
CA ILE A 20 1.51 6.31 -5.20
C ILE A 20 0.37 5.87 -6.13
N LEU A 21 0.70 5.40 -7.33
CA LEU A 21 -0.30 4.96 -8.29
C LEU A 21 -1.11 3.77 -7.78
N ARG A 22 -0.44 2.79 -7.19
CA ARG A 22 -1.13 1.62 -6.61
C ARG A 22 -1.96 2.00 -5.40
N PHE A 23 -1.45 2.90 -4.58
CA PHE A 23 -2.18 3.40 -3.42
C PHE A 23 -3.48 4.09 -3.86
N LEU A 24 -3.41 4.96 -4.86
CA LEU A 24 -4.59 5.66 -5.37
C LEU A 24 -5.58 4.70 -6.03
N LEU A 25 -5.08 3.77 -6.85
CA LEU A 25 -5.94 2.79 -7.51
C LEU A 25 -6.63 1.88 -6.49
N ARG A 26 -5.87 1.41 -5.51
CA ARG A 26 -6.40 0.59 -4.42
C ARG A 26 -7.53 1.31 -3.69
N ASN A 27 -7.30 2.58 -3.32
CA ASN A 27 -8.32 3.34 -2.61
C ASN A 27 -9.56 3.56 -3.47
N ALA A 28 -9.40 3.83 -4.76
CA ALA A 28 -10.52 3.96 -5.68
C ALA A 28 -11.36 2.69 -5.73
N ILE A 29 -10.71 1.53 -5.82
CA ILE A 29 -11.40 0.24 -5.84
C ILE A 29 -12.16 0.01 -4.53
N ILE A 30 -11.53 0.29 -3.39
CA ILE A 30 -12.14 0.08 -2.08
C ILE A 30 -13.34 1.00 -1.88
N TRP A 31 -13.23 2.27 -2.29
CA TRP A 31 -14.34 3.20 -2.22
C TRP A 31 -15.52 2.77 -3.10
N CYS A 32 -15.25 2.29 -4.32
CA CYS A 32 -16.29 1.78 -5.20
C CYS A 32 -16.99 0.55 -4.60
N LEU A 33 -16.21 -0.39 -4.08
CA LEU A 33 -16.78 -1.60 -3.45
C LEU A 33 -17.59 -1.24 -2.21
N GLY A 34 -17.10 -0.32 -1.39
CA GLY A 34 -17.84 0.16 -0.22
C GLY A 34 -19.17 0.81 -0.58
N TYR A 35 -19.18 1.62 -1.64
CA TYR A 35 -20.40 2.23 -2.14
C TYR A 35 -21.41 1.17 -2.61
N LEU A 36 -20.93 0.18 -3.37
CA LEU A 36 -21.80 -0.90 -3.86
C LEU A 36 -22.39 -1.70 -2.71
N ILE A 37 -21.58 -2.06 -1.72
CA ILE A 37 -22.03 -2.80 -0.54
C ILE A 37 -23.09 -1.98 0.20
N GLY A 38 -22.86 -0.71 0.42
CA GLY A 38 -23.82 0.16 1.09
C GLY A 38 -25.13 0.30 0.31
N SER A 39 -25.03 0.46 -1.02
CA SER A 39 -26.20 0.63 -1.88
C SER A 39 -27.08 -0.62 -1.96
N LEU A 40 -26.45 -1.80 -1.97
CA LEU A 40 -27.17 -3.05 -2.20
C LEU A 40 -27.64 -3.70 -0.89
N PHE A 41 -26.89 -3.55 0.20
CA PHE A 41 -27.11 -4.33 1.41
C PHE A 41 -27.41 -3.48 2.65
N ALA A 42 -27.50 -2.14 2.56
CA ALA A 42 -27.77 -1.30 3.72
C ALA A 42 -29.05 -1.68 4.48
N PRO A 43 -30.15 -2.09 3.80
CA PRO A 43 -31.36 -2.51 4.52
C PRO A 43 -31.18 -3.79 5.35
N ASP A 44 -30.23 -4.66 4.96
CA ASP A 44 -29.90 -5.85 5.73
C ASP A 44 -28.65 -5.57 6.56
N VAL A 45 -28.86 -5.17 7.83
CA VAL A 45 -27.79 -4.75 8.72
C VAL A 45 -26.75 -5.85 8.92
N THR A 46 -27.19 -7.10 9.08
CA THR A 46 -26.27 -8.22 9.30
C THR A 46 -25.40 -8.48 8.09
N MET A 47 -25.98 -8.54 6.90
CA MET A 47 -25.21 -8.76 5.67
C MET A 47 -24.28 -7.59 5.39
N PHE A 48 -24.75 -6.36 5.60
CA PHE A 48 -23.92 -5.17 5.44
C PHE A 48 -22.69 -5.24 6.35
N GLN A 49 -22.87 -5.59 7.62
CA GLN A 49 -21.75 -5.67 8.58
C GLN A 49 -20.75 -6.75 8.18
N ILE A 50 -21.23 -7.93 7.74
CA ILE A 50 -20.35 -9.02 7.32
C ILE A 50 -19.51 -8.60 6.12
N LEU A 51 -20.13 -8.01 5.11
CA LEU A 51 -19.44 -7.61 3.89
C LEU A 51 -18.49 -6.44 4.16
N ALA A 52 -18.89 -5.47 4.99
CA ALA A 52 -18.05 -4.34 5.35
C ALA A 52 -16.83 -4.79 6.14
N PHE A 53 -16.98 -5.73 7.05
CA PHE A 53 -15.87 -6.30 7.79
C PHE A 53 -14.90 -7.03 6.86
N ALA A 54 -15.42 -7.85 5.96
CA ALA A 54 -14.59 -8.56 4.99
C ALA A 54 -13.81 -7.59 4.10
N LEU A 55 -14.45 -6.53 3.61
CA LEU A 55 -13.80 -5.53 2.79
C LEU A 55 -12.71 -4.81 3.57
N THR A 56 -12.97 -4.44 4.82
CA THR A 56 -11.99 -3.75 5.69
C THR A 56 -10.78 -4.66 5.93
N PHE A 57 -11.00 -5.94 6.18
CA PHE A 57 -9.90 -6.88 6.41
C PHE A 57 -9.02 -7.02 5.17
N ILE A 58 -9.63 -7.18 3.99
CA ILE A 58 -8.89 -7.27 2.72
C ILE A 58 -8.15 -5.98 2.45
N ALA A 59 -8.77 -4.83 2.71
CA ALA A 59 -8.15 -3.53 2.54
C ALA A 59 -6.93 -3.35 3.45
N ALA A 60 -7.02 -3.84 4.69
CA ALA A 60 -5.89 -3.78 5.62
C ALA A 60 -4.71 -4.62 5.14
N LEU A 61 -4.95 -5.84 4.67
CA LEU A 61 -3.89 -6.68 4.12
C LEU A 61 -3.21 -6.04 2.92
N SER A 62 -3.99 -5.45 2.02
CA SER A 62 -3.45 -4.75 0.85
C SER A 62 -2.61 -3.54 1.27
N CYS A 63 -3.09 -2.78 2.24
CA CYS A 63 -2.37 -1.61 2.76
C CYS A 63 -1.02 -2.02 3.35
N LEU A 64 -0.99 -3.08 4.15
CA LEU A 64 0.25 -3.60 4.73
C LEU A 64 1.23 -4.04 3.64
N SER A 65 0.73 -4.68 2.59
CA SER A 65 1.55 -5.09 1.45
C SER A 65 2.28 -3.91 0.83
N LEU A 66 1.55 -2.84 0.53
CA LEU A 66 2.15 -1.64 -0.08
C LEU A 66 3.13 -0.96 0.88
N TYR A 67 2.77 -0.85 2.16
CA TYR A 67 3.64 -0.25 3.16
C TYR A 67 4.95 -1.03 3.33
N VAL A 68 4.87 -2.34 3.43
CA VAL A 68 6.05 -3.20 3.60
C VAL A 68 6.98 -3.07 2.41
N ARG A 69 6.46 -3.15 1.19
CA ARG A 69 7.31 -3.03 -0.01
C ARG A 69 7.91 -1.64 -0.16
N ARG A 70 7.19 -0.60 0.26
CA ARG A 70 7.72 0.76 0.24
C ARG A 70 8.82 0.93 1.29
N LEU A 71 8.64 0.35 2.48
CA LEU A 71 9.68 0.33 3.51
C LEU A 71 10.93 -0.40 3.03
N HIS A 72 10.77 -1.48 2.29
CA HIS A 72 11.90 -2.21 1.72
C HIS A 72 12.68 -1.33 0.73
N ASP A 73 12.01 -0.49 -0.05
CA ASP A 73 12.67 0.44 -0.95
C ASP A 73 13.49 1.48 -0.20
N LEU A 74 13.05 1.86 1.00
CA LEU A 74 13.75 2.77 1.90
C LEU A 74 14.79 2.07 2.79
N ASP A 75 14.99 0.77 2.58
CA ASP A 75 15.89 -0.09 3.36
C ASP A 75 15.49 -0.19 4.84
N HIS A 76 14.20 -0.19 5.11
CA HIS A 76 13.65 -0.39 6.44
C HIS A 76 13.03 -1.76 6.56
N GLY A 77 13.05 -2.34 7.76
CA GLY A 77 12.42 -3.62 8.04
C GLY A 77 10.91 -3.51 8.13
N SER A 78 10.25 -4.66 7.95
CA SER A 78 8.78 -4.73 7.95
C SER A 78 8.16 -4.30 9.27
N LEU A 79 8.89 -4.39 10.39
CA LEU A 79 8.36 -3.99 11.70
C LEU A 79 8.05 -2.51 11.80
N MET A 80 8.64 -1.67 10.96
CA MET A 80 8.30 -0.24 10.92
C MET A 80 6.85 0.02 10.53
N VAL A 81 6.18 -0.96 9.93
CA VAL A 81 4.76 -0.82 9.60
C VAL A 81 3.90 -0.57 10.84
N LEU A 82 4.38 -0.94 12.02
CA LEU A 82 3.66 -0.68 13.27
C LEU A 82 3.45 0.82 13.53
N LEU A 83 4.27 1.68 12.95
CA LEU A 83 4.08 3.13 13.04
C LEU A 83 2.76 3.59 12.41
N ALA A 84 2.23 2.83 11.47
CA ALA A 84 0.95 3.15 10.84
C ALA A 84 -0.25 3.00 11.80
N PHE A 85 -0.06 2.32 12.93
CA PHE A 85 -1.13 2.12 13.91
C PHE A 85 -1.14 3.18 15.01
N ILE A 86 -0.19 4.11 15.01
CA ILE A 86 -0.14 5.21 15.98
C ILE A 86 -0.76 6.44 15.34
N PRO A 87 -1.88 6.99 15.86
CA PRO A 87 -2.71 7.94 15.11
C PRO A 87 -1.98 9.16 14.53
N LEU A 88 -1.22 9.88 15.33
CA LEU A 88 -0.51 11.07 14.82
C LEU A 88 0.70 10.70 13.99
N ILE A 89 1.44 9.69 14.44
CA ILE A 89 2.65 9.22 13.76
C ILE A 89 2.29 8.61 12.41
N SER A 90 1.10 8.00 12.27
CA SER A 90 0.68 7.39 11.01
C SER A 90 0.57 8.42 9.88
N PHE A 91 0.15 9.65 10.18
CA PHE A 91 0.09 10.71 9.18
C PHE A 91 1.49 11.05 8.66
N PHE A 92 2.44 11.29 9.56
CA PHE A 92 3.81 11.59 9.14
C PHE A 92 4.48 10.41 8.47
N PHE A 93 4.18 9.20 8.92
CA PHE A 93 4.67 7.97 8.30
C PHE A 93 4.18 7.84 6.86
N ALA A 94 2.89 8.10 6.61
CA ALA A 94 2.33 8.06 5.27
C ALA A 94 2.99 9.09 4.34
N VAL A 95 3.19 10.32 4.83
CA VAL A 95 3.88 11.37 4.06
C VAL A 95 5.31 10.95 3.74
N TYR A 96 6.02 10.38 4.70
CA TYR A 96 7.37 9.89 4.51
C TYR A 96 7.44 8.83 3.41
N LEU A 97 6.53 7.85 3.45
CA LEU A 97 6.50 6.78 2.44
C LEU A 97 6.18 7.30 1.03
N MET A 98 5.36 8.36 0.93
CA MET A 98 4.96 8.90 -0.36
C MET A 98 6.05 9.73 -1.03
N PHE A 99 6.83 10.49 -0.26
CA PHE A 99 7.67 11.53 -0.82
C PHE A 99 9.17 11.28 -0.70
N PHE A 100 9.62 10.47 0.24
CA PHE A 100 11.04 10.20 0.38
C PHE A 100 11.53 9.24 -0.70
N ARG A 101 12.70 9.53 -1.23
CA ARG A 101 13.32 8.65 -2.22
C ARG A 101 13.82 7.37 -1.56
N GLY A 102 13.62 6.24 -2.22
CA GLY A 102 14.18 4.96 -1.78
C GLY A 102 15.69 4.91 -1.93
N THR A 103 16.28 3.83 -1.42
CA THR A 103 17.72 3.62 -1.49
C THR A 103 18.22 3.62 -2.93
N ILE A 104 19.26 4.39 -3.21
CA ILE A 104 19.92 4.39 -4.51
C ILE A 104 20.80 3.14 -4.61
N GLY A 105 20.59 2.35 -5.67
CA GLY A 105 21.31 1.08 -5.83
C GLY A 105 20.66 -0.05 -5.06
N PRO A 106 21.26 -1.25 -5.10
CA PRO A 106 20.70 -2.41 -4.38
C PRO A 106 20.77 -2.19 -2.87
N ASN A 107 19.82 -2.78 -2.15
CA ASN A 107 19.81 -2.80 -0.70
C ASN A 107 19.49 -4.20 -0.18
N SER A 108 19.21 -4.32 1.11
CA SER A 108 18.94 -5.62 1.75
C SER A 108 17.74 -6.36 1.16
N TYR A 109 16.89 -5.69 0.40
CA TYR A 109 15.62 -6.24 -0.10
C TYR A 109 15.57 -6.42 -1.61
N GLY A 110 16.66 -6.15 -2.30
CA GLY A 110 16.75 -6.44 -3.72
C GLY A 110 17.38 -5.32 -4.54
N PRO A 111 17.34 -5.45 -5.88
CA PRO A 111 17.92 -4.45 -6.77
C PRO A 111 17.09 -3.17 -6.77
N ASP A 112 17.75 -2.07 -7.16
CA ASP A 112 17.11 -0.76 -7.26
C ASP A 112 16.03 -0.80 -8.36
N PRO A 113 14.77 -0.49 -8.07
CA PRO A 113 13.72 -0.43 -9.09
C PRO A 113 13.98 0.62 -10.17
N LEU A 114 14.86 1.59 -9.89
CA LEU A 114 15.21 2.66 -10.84
C LEU A 114 16.56 2.43 -11.49
N ALA A 115 17.14 1.24 -11.38
CA ALA A 115 18.49 0.94 -11.89
C ALA A 115 18.58 0.89 -13.41
N ASP A 116 17.48 0.90 -14.13
CA ASP A 116 17.44 0.78 -15.58
C ASP A 116 17.72 2.09 -16.32
N GLY A 117 18.40 3.03 -15.70
CA GLY A 117 18.81 4.28 -16.32
C GLY A 117 17.82 5.42 -16.25
N ARG A 118 16.76 5.26 -15.51
CA ARG A 118 15.76 6.34 -15.34
C ARG A 118 16.30 7.53 -14.55
N GLY A 119 17.46 7.36 -13.93
CA GLY A 119 18.13 8.45 -13.28
C GLY A 119 17.56 8.85 -11.92
N ILE A 120 18.21 9.85 -11.34
CA ILE A 120 17.90 10.31 -9.99
C ILE A 120 16.55 11.04 -9.92
N ASP A 121 16.08 11.58 -11.05
CA ASP A 121 14.83 12.34 -11.11
C ASP A 121 13.61 11.45 -11.35
N ALA A 122 13.81 10.17 -11.62
CA ALA A 122 12.72 9.24 -11.80
C ALA A 122 12.10 8.86 -10.45
N TRP A 123 10.82 8.62 -10.50
CA TRP A 123 10.06 8.29 -9.28
C TRP A 123 10.11 6.79 -8.97
#